data_dbe11413affbaa7ca6777573b8fdb6f6
#
_entry.id   dbe11413affbaa7ca6777573b8fdb6f6
#
_cell.length_a   1.000
_cell.length_b   1.000
_cell.length_c   1.000
_cell.angle_alpha   90.00
_cell.angle_beta   90.00
_cell.angle_gamma   90.00
#
_symmetry.space_group_name_H-M   'P 1'
#
loop_
_entity.id
_entity.type
_entity.pdbx_description
1 polymer ?
#
loop_
_entity_poly.entity_id
_entity_poly.type
_entity_poly.pdbx_seq_one_letter_code
_entity_poly.pdbx_strand_id
1 'polypeptide(L)'
;MKVLCVLGKHAYGRKDRGLGYEYVNFLPALRNLGAEVEVFDALDRTGYRGFVELNRDLLARALRYRPDIVLFVLMHYEVWTETLDILNQKLDAALIHWATDDSWKYRQFSRHLAPYFDIHATTCRRAVAAARQDGLKNVVQTQWAASASALQEPLAAEQCRYPVTFIGSNYGNRAAWVHSLRARGVEVACFGHGWPGGAVPAERIPEIMRNSVISLNFGDSGIVWEGWLPARSRQIKARVFEVPGSGGFMLTEQAEDLDQYLIPGKEIETFASLDALVSKIRHYLDHPRKRDEIAAAGHLRVRREHTYEKRFGVLMNQAETLRQQRAARLRASATSTDVLPAFEKVAKSHHVTPALRLLRWLLLLPCIAVWGRQRGPRAARRILFELSWRLAGATTYSARGWPGRLFFRES
;
A
#
# COMPACT_ATOMS: atom_id res chain seq x y z
N MET A 1 1.18 -2.67 -24.39
CA MET A 1 0.65 -1.60 -23.54
C MET A 1 1.77 -1.04 -22.70
N LYS A 2 1.94 0.29 -22.68
CA LYS A 2 2.96 0.98 -21.89
C LYS A 2 2.40 1.43 -20.55
N VAL A 3 3.06 1.07 -19.45
CA VAL A 3 2.62 1.43 -18.09
C VAL A 3 3.74 2.21 -17.38
N LEU A 4 3.44 3.44 -16.96
CA LEU A 4 4.30 4.21 -16.06
C LEU A 4 3.86 3.97 -14.62
N CYS A 5 4.69 3.30 -13.82
CA CYS A 5 4.44 3.05 -12.41
C CYS A 5 5.06 4.17 -11.56
N VAL A 6 4.21 4.95 -10.89
CA VAL A 6 4.58 6.03 -9.97
C VAL A 6 4.43 5.53 -8.54
N LEU A 7 5.52 5.01 -7.97
CA LEU A 7 5.52 4.33 -6.67
C LEU A 7 6.89 4.43 -6.00
N GLY A 8 7.02 3.97 -4.76
CA GLY A 8 8.31 3.88 -4.09
C GLY A 8 9.12 2.66 -4.54
N LYS A 9 10.33 2.89 -5.06
CA LYS A 9 11.26 1.79 -5.39
C LYS A 9 11.73 1.06 -4.14
N HIS A 10 11.97 1.78 -3.07
CA HIS A 10 12.42 1.23 -1.79
C HIS A 10 11.34 1.37 -0.72
N ALA A 11 11.31 0.45 0.23
CA ALA A 11 10.36 0.48 1.33
C ALA A 11 10.42 1.80 2.11
N TYR A 12 9.32 2.56 2.07
CA TYR A 12 9.22 3.92 2.65
C TYR A 12 10.29 4.90 2.11
N GLY A 13 10.72 4.76 0.86
CA GLY A 13 11.77 5.58 0.25
C GLY A 13 13.18 5.38 0.83
N ARG A 14 13.40 4.32 1.61
CA ARG A 14 14.66 4.05 2.32
C ARG A 14 15.41 2.87 1.71
N LYS A 15 16.58 3.14 1.13
CA LYS A 15 17.45 2.11 0.52
C LYS A 15 17.88 1.02 1.51
N ASP A 16 18.10 1.39 2.78
CA ASP A 16 18.48 0.47 3.86
C ASP A 16 17.36 -0.50 4.27
N ARG A 17 16.14 -0.30 3.79
CA ARG A 17 14.99 -1.19 4.03
C ARG A 17 14.68 -2.15 2.89
N GLY A 18 15.50 -2.18 1.86
CA GLY A 18 15.30 -3.02 0.68
C GLY A 18 14.23 -2.46 -0.27
N LEU A 19 13.84 -3.27 -1.25
CA LEU A 19 12.84 -2.90 -2.25
C LEU A 19 11.44 -2.79 -1.64
N GLY A 20 10.63 -1.91 -2.19
CA GLY A 20 9.23 -1.70 -1.80
C GLY A 20 8.36 -2.90 -2.17
N TYR A 21 7.31 -3.12 -1.40
CA TYR A 21 6.37 -4.21 -1.60
C TYR A 21 5.75 -4.19 -3.00
N GLU A 22 5.26 -3.03 -3.41
CA GLU A 22 4.61 -2.82 -4.69
C GLU A 22 5.61 -2.95 -5.85
N TYR A 23 6.85 -2.49 -5.64
CA TYR A 23 7.91 -2.66 -6.62
C TYR A 23 8.20 -4.13 -6.91
N VAL A 24 8.28 -4.97 -5.87
CA VAL A 24 8.60 -6.40 -5.99
C VAL A 24 7.44 -7.20 -6.57
N ASN A 25 6.20 -6.84 -6.26
CA ASN A 25 5.03 -7.66 -6.61
C ASN A 25 4.26 -7.14 -7.84
N PHE A 26 4.11 -5.82 -8.00
CA PHE A 26 3.27 -5.26 -9.06
C PHE A 26 3.98 -5.26 -10.43
N LEU A 27 5.28 -4.91 -10.44
CA LEU A 27 6.02 -4.80 -11.70
C LEU A 27 6.14 -6.14 -12.44
N PRO A 28 6.49 -7.28 -11.78
CA PRO A 28 6.48 -8.56 -12.46
C PRO A 28 5.10 -8.94 -12.99
N ALA A 29 4.03 -8.72 -12.22
CA ALA A 29 2.68 -9.03 -12.64
C ALA A 29 2.25 -8.24 -13.89
N LEU A 30 2.56 -6.94 -13.96
CA LEU A 30 2.30 -6.11 -15.13
C LEU A 30 3.09 -6.60 -16.36
N ARG A 31 4.36 -6.96 -16.17
CA ARG A 31 5.20 -7.52 -17.25
C ARG A 31 4.69 -8.88 -17.73
N ASN A 32 4.24 -9.75 -16.82
CA ASN A 32 3.64 -11.05 -17.15
C ASN A 32 2.34 -10.87 -17.96
N LEU A 33 1.64 -9.74 -17.82
CA LEU A 33 0.50 -9.39 -18.66
C LEU A 33 0.89 -8.73 -20.01
N GLY A 34 2.18 -8.72 -20.33
CA GLY A 34 2.69 -8.17 -21.59
C GLY A 34 2.85 -6.63 -21.59
N ALA A 35 2.86 -5.99 -20.42
CA ALA A 35 3.10 -4.56 -20.37
C ALA A 35 4.59 -4.22 -20.42
N GLU A 36 4.93 -3.18 -21.20
CA GLU A 36 6.20 -2.47 -21.09
C GLU A 36 6.10 -1.52 -19.89
N VAL A 37 6.98 -1.67 -18.90
CA VAL A 37 6.87 -0.98 -17.62
C VAL A 37 8.07 -0.07 -17.37
N GLU A 38 7.81 1.24 -17.25
CA GLU A 38 8.75 2.23 -16.71
C GLU A 38 8.38 2.58 -15.27
N VAL A 39 9.39 2.89 -14.43
CA VAL A 39 9.19 3.21 -13.02
C VAL A 39 9.65 4.62 -12.72
N PHE A 40 8.80 5.39 -12.05
CA PHE A 40 9.12 6.65 -11.43
C PHE A 40 9.12 6.49 -9.90
N ASP A 41 10.27 6.67 -9.25
CA ASP A 41 10.38 6.58 -7.78
C ASP A 41 9.85 7.86 -7.12
N ALA A 42 8.57 7.86 -6.78
CA ALA A 42 7.90 8.98 -6.14
C ALA A 42 8.32 9.21 -4.67
N LEU A 43 9.03 8.26 -4.06
CA LEU A 43 9.50 8.36 -2.68
C LEU A 43 10.99 8.68 -2.56
N ASP A 44 11.72 8.85 -3.67
CA ASP A 44 13.12 9.29 -3.62
C ASP A 44 13.19 10.73 -3.09
N ARG A 45 13.76 10.90 -1.90
CA ARG A 45 14.00 12.21 -1.27
C ARG A 45 15.47 12.63 -1.38
N THR A 46 16.28 11.82 -2.04
CA THR A 46 17.73 12.08 -2.23
C THR A 46 18.03 12.56 -3.65
N GLY A 47 17.28 12.10 -4.64
CA GLY A 47 17.41 12.47 -6.05
C GLY A 47 16.82 13.83 -6.41
N TYR A 48 15.99 14.43 -5.52
CA TYR A 48 15.31 15.70 -5.76
C TYR A 48 15.57 16.70 -4.65
N ARG A 49 15.63 17.99 -4.99
CA ARG A 49 15.76 19.10 -4.02
C ARG A 49 14.44 19.45 -3.34
N GLY A 50 13.30 19.09 -3.96
CA GLY A 50 11.96 19.39 -3.46
C GLY A 50 10.86 18.82 -4.37
N PHE A 51 9.62 19.00 -3.95
CA PHE A 51 8.47 18.50 -4.73
C PHE A 51 8.28 19.21 -6.08
N VAL A 52 8.76 20.43 -6.25
CA VAL A 52 8.76 21.12 -7.56
C VAL A 52 9.53 20.29 -8.59
N GLU A 53 10.76 19.90 -8.25
CA GLU A 53 11.62 19.15 -9.15
C GLU A 53 11.06 17.73 -9.40
N LEU A 54 10.58 17.05 -8.36
CA LEU A 54 9.96 15.75 -8.46
C LEU A 54 8.73 15.76 -9.39
N ASN A 55 7.81 16.71 -9.21
CA ASN A 55 6.60 16.79 -10.04
C ASN A 55 6.92 17.22 -11.47
N ARG A 56 7.93 18.08 -11.68
CA ARG A 56 8.42 18.45 -13.02
C ARG A 56 8.99 17.24 -13.76
N ASP A 57 9.82 16.43 -13.09
CA ASP A 57 10.41 15.23 -13.71
C ASP A 57 9.35 14.18 -14.01
N LEU A 58 8.36 14.01 -13.13
CA LEU A 58 7.22 13.11 -13.40
C LEU A 58 6.49 13.51 -14.69
N LEU A 59 6.16 14.79 -14.86
CA LEU A 59 5.51 15.30 -16.07
C LEU A 59 6.39 15.10 -17.31
N ALA A 60 7.68 15.45 -17.23
CA ALA A 60 8.62 15.28 -18.33
C ALA A 60 8.76 13.80 -18.75
N ARG A 61 8.82 12.88 -17.80
CA ARG A 61 8.84 11.44 -18.07
C ARG A 61 7.56 10.93 -18.70
N ALA A 62 6.42 11.30 -18.15
CA ALA A 62 5.13 10.88 -18.67
C ALA A 62 4.92 11.36 -20.13
N LEU A 63 5.32 12.60 -20.42
CA LEU A 63 5.24 13.16 -21.79
C LEU A 63 6.20 12.47 -22.76
N ARG A 64 7.40 12.11 -22.32
CA ARG A 64 8.40 11.42 -23.13
C ARG A 64 8.04 9.96 -23.37
N TYR A 65 7.66 9.24 -22.31
CA TYR A 65 7.35 7.82 -22.37
C TYR A 65 6.03 7.54 -23.06
N ARG A 66 5.07 8.46 -22.97
CA ARG A 66 3.71 8.34 -23.53
C ARG A 66 3.05 7.02 -23.13
N PRO A 67 2.80 6.82 -21.83
CA PRO A 67 2.17 5.59 -21.34
C PRO A 67 0.71 5.49 -21.79
N ASP A 68 0.21 4.27 -21.90
CA ASP A 68 -1.22 3.98 -22.01
C ASP A 68 -1.91 4.05 -20.65
N ILE A 69 -1.18 3.70 -19.59
CA ILE A 69 -1.64 3.72 -18.19
C ILE A 69 -0.55 4.37 -17.31
N VAL A 70 -0.97 5.24 -16.40
CA VAL A 70 -0.14 5.69 -15.28
C VAL A 70 -0.70 5.10 -14.01
N LEU A 71 0.04 4.15 -13.40
CA LEU A 71 -0.33 3.49 -12.15
C LEU A 71 0.36 4.18 -10.98
N PHE A 72 -0.42 4.78 -10.10
CA PHE A 72 0.06 5.46 -8.90
C PHE A 72 -0.14 4.58 -7.65
N VAL A 73 0.88 4.53 -6.80
CA VAL A 73 0.78 4.06 -5.41
C VAL A 73 1.34 5.17 -4.52
N LEU A 74 0.48 6.09 -4.13
CA LEU A 74 0.85 7.30 -3.39
C LEU A 74 0.71 7.06 -1.89
N MET A 75 1.66 7.61 -1.13
CA MET A 75 1.68 7.46 0.33
C MET A 75 1.14 8.70 1.05
N HIS A 76 1.40 9.90 0.51
CA HIS A 76 1.04 11.18 1.13
C HIS A 76 0.67 12.24 0.08
N TYR A 77 1.53 13.26 -0.11
CA TYR A 77 1.34 14.42 -1.00
C TYR A 77 2.51 14.59 -1.97
N GLU A 78 3.11 13.45 -2.39
CA GLU A 78 4.27 13.43 -3.28
C GLU A 78 3.95 13.96 -4.68
N VAL A 79 2.76 13.64 -5.18
CA VAL A 79 2.27 14.14 -6.46
C VAL A 79 1.15 15.13 -6.21
N TRP A 80 1.28 16.31 -6.79
CA TRP A 80 0.30 17.38 -6.60
C TRP A 80 -0.97 17.15 -7.41
N THR A 81 -2.09 17.61 -6.89
CA THR A 81 -3.37 17.57 -7.61
C THR A 81 -3.29 18.29 -8.94
N GLU A 82 -2.58 19.43 -9.01
CA GLU A 82 -2.35 20.16 -10.26
C GLU A 82 -1.50 19.37 -11.27
N THR A 83 -0.55 18.55 -10.78
CA THR A 83 0.21 17.63 -11.64
C THR A 83 -0.70 16.55 -12.22
N LEU A 84 -1.60 15.99 -11.42
CA LEU A 84 -2.60 15.02 -11.87
C LEU A 84 -3.57 15.67 -12.89
N ASP A 85 -4.00 16.91 -12.68
CA ASP A 85 -4.84 17.65 -13.63
C ASP A 85 -4.14 17.85 -14.97
N ILE A 86 -2.85 18.22 -14.95
CA ILE A 86 -2.06 18.39 -16.18
C ILE A 86 -1.94 17.05 -16.91
N LEU A 87 -1.65 15.95 -16.20
CA LEU A 87 -1.61 14.61 -16.80
C LEU A 87 -2.96 14.23 -17.42
N ASN A 88 -4.06 14.48 -16.72
CA ASN A 88 -5.43 14.23 -17.21
C ASN A 88 -5.77 15.01 -18.47
N GLN A 89 -5.30 16.23 -18.59
CA GLN A 89 -5.60 17.12 -19.72
C GLN A 89 -4.71 16.90 -20.93
N LYS A 90 -3.50 16.36 -20.73
CA LYS A 90 -2.45 16.35 -21.77
C LYS A 90 -2.01 14.96 -22.20
N LEU A 91 -2.32 13.92 -21.45
CA LEU A 91 -1.98 12.55 -21.80
C LEU A 91 -3.22 11.77 -22.24
N ASP A 92 -3.03 10.99 -23.30
CA ASP A 92 -3.94 9.92 -23.69
C ASP A 92 -3.61 8.66 -22.86
N ALA A 93 -3.67 8.79 -21.55
CA ALA A 93 -3.38 7.70 -20.61
C ALA A 93 -4.50 7.60 -19.57
N ALA A 94 -4.85 6.39 -19.16
CA ALA A 94 -5.70 6.20 -18.01
C ALA A 94 -4.86 6.35 -16.72
N LEU A 95 -5.34 7.15 -15.76
CA LEU A 95 -4.72 7.34 -14.47
C LEU A 95 -5.37 6.41 -13.43
N ILE A 96 -4.61 5.46 -12.91
CA ILE A 96 -5.06 4.53 -11.88
C ILE A 96 -4.33 4.84 -10.58
N HIS A 97 -5.05 4.94 -9.46
CA HIS A 97 -4.46 4.95 -8.12
C HIS A 97 -4.78 3.66 -7.39
N TRP A 98 -3.76 2.97 -6.89
CA TRP A 98 -3.91 1.83 -5.99
C TRP A 98 -3.70 2.30 -4.54
N ALA A 99 -4.78 2.34 -3.77
CA ALA A 99 -4.76 2.72 -2.36
C ALA A 99 -4.48 1.51 -1.47
N THR A 100 -3.46 1.61 -0.61
CA THR A 100 -2.98 0.51 0.23
C THR A 100 -3.62 0.47 1.62
N ASP A 101 -4.08 1.62 2.14
CA ASP A 101 -4.41 1.80 3.55
C ASP A 101 -5.77 2.49 3.81
N ASP A 102 -6.73 2.39 2.91
CA ASP A 102 -8.02 3.08 3.01
C ASP A 102 -8.88 2.64 4.19
N SER A 103 -8.56 1.56 4.85
CA SER A 103 -9.20 1.18 6.12
C SER A 103 -9.10 2.27 7.20
N TRP A 104 -8.10 3.17 7.10
CA TRP A 104 -7.91 4.29 8.02
C TRP A 104 -7.54 5.61 7.32
N LYS A 105 -7.07 5.56 6.06
CA LYS A 105 -6.64 6.75 5.31
C LYS A 105 -7.73 7.37 4.42
N TYR A 106 -8.83 6.69 4.16
CA TYR A 106 -9.83 7.16 3.18
C TYR A 106 -10.22 8.64 3.41
N ARG A 107 -10.64 8.98 4.63
CA ARG A 107 -11.10 10.34 4.96
C ARG A 107 -10.03 11.41 4.80
N GLN A 108 -8.81 11.10 5.19
CA GLN A 108 -7.71 12.06 5.22
C GLN A 108 -6.93 12.13 3.91
N PHE A 109 -7.05 11.15 3.02
CA PHE A 109 -6.21 11.03 1.83
C PHE A 109 -7.03 10.70 0.58
N SER A 110 -7.51 9.47 0.44
CA SER A 110 -8.10 8.96 -0.80
C SER A 110 -9.33 9.74 -1.25
N ARG A 111 -10.18 10.19 -0.33
CA ARG A 111 -11.32 11.06 -0.60
C ARG A 111 -10.94 12.32 -1.38
N HIS A 112 -9.78 12.90 -1.10
CA HIS A 112 -9.31 14.14 -1.70
C HIS A 112 -8.61 13.94 -3.03
N LEU A 113 -8.06 12.75 -3.27
CA LEU A 113 -7.28 12.45 -4.47
C LEU A 113 -8.07 11.65 -5.51
N ALA A 114 -9.04 10.83 -5.08
CA ALA A 114 -9.83 10.00 -5.99
C ALA A 114 -10.45 10.78 -7.18
N PRO A 115 -10.92 12.04 -7.04
CA PRO A 115 -11.46 12.81 -8.17
C PRO A 115 -10.48 13.02 -9.32
N TYR A 116 -9.18 12.90 -9.08
CA TYR A 116 -8.13 13.14 -10.08
C TYR A 116 -7.71 11.89 -10.85
N PHE A 117 -8.28 10.73 -10.54
CA PHE A 117 -7.98 9.46 -11.20
C PHE A 117 -9.18 8.97 -12.02
N ASP A 118 -8.91 8.20 -13.07
CA ASP A 118 -9.97 7.48 -13.79
C ASP A 118 -10.48 6.31 -12.98
N ILE A 119 -9.54 5.63 -12.29
CA ILE A 119 -9.82 4.52 -11.39
C ILE A 119 -9.06 4.74 -10.08
N HIS A 120 -9.79 4.77 -8.97
CA HIS A 120 -9.24 4.69 -7.64
C HIS A 120 -9.53 3.31 -7.07
N ALA A 121 -8.54 2.42 -7.11
CA ALA A 121 -8.66 1.04 -6.66
C ALA A 121 -8.31 0.95 -5.17
N THR A 122 -9.24 0.47 -4.34
CA THR A 122 -9.06 0.32 -2.90
C THR A 122 -9.24 -1.12 -2.45
N THR A 123 -8.44 -1.54 -1.44
CA THR A 123 -8.57 -2.87 -0.81
C THR A 123 -9.61 -2.90 0.32
N CYS A 124 -10.31 -1.78 0.58
CA CYS A 124 -11.23 -1.60 1.69
C CYS A 124 -12.66 -1.37 1.19
N ARG A 125 -13.56 -2.33 1.45
CA ARG A 125 -14.98 -2.22 1.06
C ARG A 125 -15.69 -1.02 1.70
N ARG A 126 -15.39 -0.73 2.97
CA ARG A 126 -15.97 0.45 3.65
C ARG A 126 -15.59 1.75 2.96
N ALA A 127 -14.38 1.82 2.38
CA ALA A 127 -13.95 2.99 1.61
C ALA A 127 -14.75 3.14 0.31
N VAL A 128 -15.11 2.03 -0.36
CA VAL A 128 -16.00 2.08 -1.53
C VAL A 128 -17.39 2.60 -1.14
N ALA A 129 -17.94 2.14 -0.02
CA ALA A 129 -19.23 2.61 0.47
C ALA A 129 -19.19 4.11 0.84
N ALA A 130 -18.14 4.55 1.54
CA ALA A 130 -17.93 5.96 1.89
C ALA A 130 -17.75 6.83 0.65
N ALA A 131 -17.01 6.35 -0.36
CA ALA A 131 -16.81 7.06 -1.62
C ALA A 131 -18.13 7.28 -2.38
N ARG A 132 -19.02 6.30 -2.38
CA ARG A 132 -20.36 6.44 -2.97
C ARG A 132 -21.18 7.51 -2.27
N GLN A 133 -21.10 7.59 -0.93
CA GLN A 133 -21.74 8.65 -0.14
C GLN A 133 -21.14 10.03 -0.45
N ASP A 134 -19.82 10.10 -0.70
CA ASP A 134 -19.15 11.31 -1.12
C ASP A 134 -19.38 11.66 -2.61
N GLY A 135 -20.19 10.88 -3.36
CA GLY A 135 -20.49 11.09 -4.77
C GLY A 135 -19.40 10.64 -5.76
N LEU A 136 -18.38 9.92 -5.29
CA LEU A 136 -17.28 9.41 -6.11
C LEU A 136 -17.68 8.07 -6.77
N LYS A 137 -17.73 8.07 -8.12
CA LYS A 137 -18.15 6.89 -8.91
C LYS A 137 -16.99 6.05 -9.43
N ASN A 138 -15.78 6.56 -9.37
CA ASN A 138 -14.56 5.96 -9.91
C ASN A 138 -13.77 5.16 -8.87
N VAL A 139 -14.31 4.99 -7.66
CA VAL A 139 -13.70 4.17 -6.61
C VAL A 139 -14.18 2.73 -6.75
N VAL A 140 -13.26 1.84 -7.06
CA VAL A 140 -13.53 0.41 -7.27
C VAL A 140 -12.84 -0.44 -6.21
N GLN A 141 -13.46 -1.57 -5.87
CA GLN A 141 -12.85 -2.52 -4.96
C GLN A 141 -11.85 -3.40 -5.72
N THR A 142 -10.67 -3.52 -5.16
CA THR A 142 -9.67 -4.55 -5.49
C THR A 142 -9.23 -5.24 -4.21
N GLN A 143 -8.21 -6.08 -4.25
CA GLN A 143 -7.64 -6.69 -3.05
C GLN A 143 -6.18 -7.04 -3.28
N TRP A 144 -5.43 -7.18 -2.20
CA TRP A 144 -4.10 -7.80 -2.22
C TRP A 144 -4.14 -9.17 -2.88
N ALA A 145 -2.99 -9.67 -3.29
CA ALA A 145 -2.85 -10.95 -3.98
C ALA A 145 -1.47 -11.56 -3.71
N ALA A 146 -1.26 -12.77 -4.20
CA ALA A 146 0.06 -13.37 -4.31
C ALA A 146 0.73 -12.98 -5.64
N SER A 147 2.06 -12.94 -5.67
CA SER A 147 2.81 -12.87 -6.92
C SER A 147 2.81 -14.24 -7.59
N ALA A 148 2.54 -14.32 -8.89
CA ALA A 148 2.60 -15.60 -9.61
C ALA A 148 4.00 -16.23 -9.55
N SER A 149 5.05 -15.44 -9.50
CA SER A 149 6.43 -15.92 -9.35
C SER A 149 6.75 -16.51 -7.97
N ALA A 150 5.91 -16.25 -6.97
CA ALA A 150 6.06 -16.76 -5.60
C ALA A 150 5.20 -18.02 -5.34
N LEU A 151 4.40 -18.44 -6.31
CA LEU A 151 3.56 -19.65 -6.17
C LEU A 151 4.43 -20.91 -6.07
N GLN A 152 4.19 -21.68 -5.03
CA GLN A 152 4.90 -22.94 -4.77
C GLN A 152 3.92 -24.00 -4.25
N GLU A 153 4.08 -25.26 -4.68
CA GLU A 153 3.25 -26.34 -4.16
C GLU A 153 3.48 -26.54 -2.65
N PRO A 154 2.43 -26.85 -1.88
CA PRO A 154 2.53 -27.06 -0.44
C PRO A 154 3.48 -28.21 -0.06
N LEU A 155 4.11 -28.07 1.09
CA LEU A 155 4.83 -29.15 1.76
C LEU A 155 3.92 -29.79 2.81
N ALA A 156 4.08 -31.10 3.02
CA ALA A 156 3.53 -31.76 4.19
C ALA A 156 4.08 -31.14 5.47
N ALA A 157 3.27 -31.04 6.52
CA ALA A 157 3.67 -30.43 7.79
C ALA A 157 4.96 -31.02 8.36
N GLU A 158 5.15 -32.33 8.22
CA GLU A 158 6.32 -33.09 8.66
C GLU A 158 7.63 -32.67 7.96
N GLN A 159 7.53 -32.09 6.77
CA GLN A 159 8.66 -31.60 5.99
C GLN A 159 8.98 -30.13 6.30
N CYS A 160 8.12 -29.44 7.04
CA CYS A 160 8.29 -28.05 7.36
C CYS A 160 9.36 -27.84 8.45
N ARG A 161 10.23 -26.86 8.21
CA ARG A 161 11.33 -26.53 9.16
C ARG A 161 10.87 -25.79 10.39
N TYR A 162 9.85 -24.93 10.27
CA TYR A 162 9.42 -24.02 11.33
C TYR A 162 8.04 -24.44 11.84
N PRO A 163 7.86 -24.72 13.14
CA PRO A 163 6.54 -25.00 13.68
C PRO A 163 5.59 -23.80 13.52
N VAL A 164 5.99 -22.61 13.94
CA VAL A 164 5.18 -21.40 13.85
C VAL A 164 6.05 -20.22 13.43
N THR A 165 5.62 -19.49 12.40
CA THR A 165 6.33 -18.28 11.93
C THR A 165 5.44 -17.06 11.93
N PHE A 166 6.08 -15.90 12.03
CA PHE A 166 5.51 -14.61 11.68
C PHE A 166 6.49 -13.84 10.79
N ILE A 167 6.04 -13.39 9.61
CA ILE A 167 6.86 -12.61 8.68
C ILE A 167 6.25 -11.21 8.52
N GLY A 168 6.96 -10.19 8.95
CA GLY A 168 6.54 -8.79 8.86
C GLY A 168 7.27 -7.90 9.86
N SER A 169 7.25 -6.58 9.63
CA SER A 169 7.89 -5.63 10.54
C SER A 169 7.23 -5.61 11.92
N ASN A 170 8.02 -5.37 12.95
CA ASN A 170 7.53 -5.22 14.31
C ASN A 170 6.97 -3.81 14.52
N TYR A 171 5.66 -3.67 14.37
CA TYR A 171 4.92 -2.44 14.68
C TYR A 171 3.52 -2.75 15.23
N GLY A 172 2.84 -1.73 15.76
CA GLY A 172 1.50 -1.87 16.33
C GLY A 172 1.50 -2.80 17.54
N ASN A 173 0.59 -3.78 17.56
CA ASN A 173 0.42 -4.74 18.64
C ASN A 173 1.15 -6.08 18.42
N ARG A 174 1.95 -6.22 17.37
CA ARG A 174 2.58 -7.49 16.97
C ARG A 174 3.51 -8.06 18.04
N ALA A 175 4.34 -7.19 18.66
CA ALA A 175 5.21 -7.61 19.75
C ALA A 175 4.41 -8.15 20.96
N ALA A 176 3.28 -7.52 21.28
CA ALA A 176 2.41 -7.97 22.37
C ALA A 176 1.80 -9.36 22.08
N TRP A 177 1.35 -9.60 20.84
CA TRP A 177 0.87 -10.93 20.42
C TRP A 177 1.95 -12.00 20.58
N VAL A 178 3.16 -11.76 20.03
CA VAL A 178 4.27 -12.72 20.11
C VAL A 178 4.70 -12.96 21.56
N HIS A 179 4.76 -11.90 22.37
CA HIS A 179 5.07 -12.02 23.80
C HIS A 179 4.03 -12.89 24.54
N SER A 180 2.73 -12.63 24.28
CA SER A 180 1.64 -13.39 24.89
C SER A 180 1.60 -14.86 24.46
N LEU A 181 1.98 -15.16 23.22
CA LEU A 181 2.15 -16.54 22.73
C LEU A 181 3.27 -17.27 23.47
N ARG A 182 4.44 -16.62 23.59
CA ARG A 182 5.59 -17.18 24.33
C ARG A 182 5.27 -17.46 25.80
N ALA A 183 4.55 -16.54 26.47
CA ALA A 183 4.09 -16.74 27.84
C ALA A 183 3.16 -17.95 27.99
N ARG A 184 2.59 -18.48 26.88
CA ARG A 184 1.74 -19.68 26.86
C ARG A 184 2.45 -20.92 26.26
N GLY A 185 3.76 -20.85 26.13
CA GLY A 185 4.59 -21.97 25.66
C GLY A 185 4.57 -22.14 24.13
N VAL A 186 4.16 -21.10 23.37
CA VAL A 186 4.19 -21.13 21.90
C VAL A 186 5.35 -20.28 21.40
N GLU A 187 6.40 -20.92 20.90
CA GLU A 187 7.52 -20.24 20.26
C GLU A 187 7.18 -19.85 18.83
N VAL A 188 7.47 -18.59 18.48
CA VAL A 188 7.22 -18.02 17.15
C VAL A 188 8.53 -17.53 16.55
N ALA A 189 8.93 -18.10 15.41
CA ALA A 189 10.05 -17.61 14.63
C ALA A 189 9.63 -16.32 13.87
N CYS A 190 10.15 -15.17 14.29
CA CYS A 190 9.78 -13.88 13.77
C CYS A 190 10.83 -13.33 12.81
N PHE A 191 10.42 -12.95 11.60
CA PHE A 191 11.25 -12.37 10.55
C PHE A 191 10.73 -11.00 10.12
N GLY A 192 11.63 -10.04 9.95
CA GLY A 192 11.31 -8.69 9.49
C GLY A 192 11.98 -7.60 10.33
N HIS A 193 11.86 -6.37 9.90
CA HIS A 193 12.44 -5.23 10.62
C HIS A 193 11.90 -5.09 12.04
N GLY A 194 12.82 -4.91 13.01
CA GLY A 194 12.50 -4.73 14.42
C GLY A 194 12.33 -6.04 15.21
N TRP A 195 12.54 -7.20 14.59
CA TRP A 195 12.66 -8.50 15.25
C TRP A 195 14.12 -8.91 15.42
N PRO A 196 14.46 -9.76 16.43
CA PRO A 196 15.83 -10.24 16.61
C PRO A 196 16.39 -10.98 15.39
N GLY A 197 15.55 -11.71 14.64
CA GLY A 197 15.94 -12.41 13.40
C GLY A 197 16.20 -11.48 12.21
N GLY A 198 15.93 -10.18 12.35
CA GLY A 198 16.17 -9.18 11.30
C GLY A 198 15.29 -9.31 10.06
N ALA A 199 15.54 -8.46 9.07
CA ALA A 199 14.90 -8.53 7.78
C ALA A 199 15.49 -9.67 6.94
N VAL A 200 14.63 -10.35 6.18
CA VAL A 200 15.06 -11.35 5.19
C VAL A 200 14.89 -10.80 3.77
N PRO A 201 15.73 -11.22 2.82
CA PRO A 201 15.55 -10.88 1.41
C PRO A 201 14.16 -11.27 0.90
N ALA A 202 13.58 -10.45 0.03
CA ALA A 202 12.22 -10.65 -0.46
C ALA A 202 12.05 -12.03 -1.16
N GLU A 203 13.08 -12.49 -1.83
CA GLU A 203 13.13 -13.76 -2.56
C GLU A 203 13.03 -14.98 -1.64
N ARG A 204 13.44 -14.83 -0.38
CA ARG A 204 13.39 -15.91 0.63
C ARG A 204 12.08 -15.95 1.40
N ILE A 205 11.26 -14.93 1.31
CA ILE A 205 9.98 -14.86 2.03
C ILE A 205 9.04 -16.02 1.63
N PRO A 206 8.81 -16.32 0.33
CA PRO A 206 7.97 -17.45 -0.06
C PRO A 206 8.49 -18.81 0.43
N GLU A 207 9.80 -19.01 0.42
CA GLU A 207 10.42 -20.22 0.95
C GLU A 207 10.15 -20.42 2.45
N ILE A 208 10.29 -19.35 3.27
CA ILE A 208 10.02 -19.43 4.71
C ILE A 208 8.53 -19.70 4.95
N MET A 209 7.62 -19.07 4.20
CA MET A 209 6.18 -19.30 4.29
C MET A 209 5.83 -20.75 3.98
N ARG A 210 6.40 -21.31 2.92
CA ARG A 210 6.22 -22.70 2.53
C ARG A 210 6.75 -23.69 3.55
N ASN A 211 7.91 -23.38 4.17
CA ASN A 211 8.58 -24.23 5.14
C ASN A 211 8.07 -24.02 6.60
N SER A 212 6.88 -23.45 6.76
CA SER A 212 6.23 -23.22 8.05
C SER A 212 5.01 -24.10 8.20
N VAL A 213 4.92 -24.85 9.31
CA VAL A 213 3.69 -25.61 9.62
C VAL A 213 2.55 -24.59 9.75
N ILE A 214 2.76 -23.51 10.50
CA ILE A 214 1.77 -22.44 10.67
C ILE A 214 2.45 -21.09 10.40
N SER A 215 1.90 -20.29 9.49
CA SER A 215 2.26 -18.89 9.28
C SER A 215 1.19 -17.99 9.88
N LEU A 216 1.60 -17.11 10.80
CA LEU A 216 0.68 -16.17 11.47
C LEU A 216 0.55 -14.85 10.72
N ASN A 217 -0.65 -14.24 10.79
CA ASN A 217 -0.85 -12.86 10.36
C ASN A 217 -1.72 -12.09 11.36
N PHE A 218 -1.32 -10.84 11.62
CA PHE A 218 -2.04 -9.90 12.46
C PHE A 218 -2.60 -8.75 11.60
N GLY A 219 -3.92 -8.55 11.69
CA GLY A 219 -4.69 -7.64 10.83
C GLY A 219 -4.63 -6.17 11.22
N ASP A 220 -4.02 -5.81 12.37
CA ASP A 220 -3.97 -4.42 12.86
C ASP A 220 -3.43 -3.46 11.79
N SER A 221 -4.19 -2.43 11.47
CA SER A 221 -3.84 -1.41 10.46
C SER A 221 -3.76 0.01 11.03
N GLY A 222 -4.08 0.19 12.30
CA GLY A 222 -4.03 1.47 12.98
C GLY A 222 -5.27 1.76 13.83
N ILE A 223 -5.33 2.98 14.35
CA ILE A 223 -6.45 3.47 15.15
C ILE A 223 -7.34 4.32 14.25
N VAL A 224 -8.62 4.00 14.22
CA VAL A 224 -9.70 4.80 13.64
C VAL A 224 -10.61 5.33 14.75
N TRP A 225 -11.29 6.43 14.49
CA TRP A 225 -12.27 6.96 15.41
C TRP A 225 -13.66 6.52 14.97
N GLU A 226 -14.32 5.71 15.79
CA GLU A 226 -15.73 5.33 15.62
C GLU A 226 -16.55 6.20 16.58
N GLY A 227 -17.10 7.31 16.04
CA GLY A 227 -17.67 8.37 16.87
C GLY A 227 -16.59 9.05 17.71
N TRP A 228 -16.75 9.00 19.04
CA TRP A 228 -15.82 9.61 20.03
C TRP A 228 -14.81 8.61 20.61
N LEU A 229 -14.89 7.33 20.27
CA LEU A 229 -14.03 6.27 20.80
C LEU A 229 -12.99 5.83 19.78
N PRO A 230 -11.74 5.63 20.19
CA PRO A 230 -10.73 5.03 19.35
C PRO A 230 -11.01 3.52 19.19
N ALA A 231 -11.08 3.05 17.96
CA ALA A 231 -11.19 1.64 17.61
C ALA A 231 -9.97 1.18 16.82
N ARG A 232 -9.57 -0.08 16.96
CA ARG A 232 -8.52 -0.66 16.12
C ARG A 232 -9.12 -1.09 14.79
N SER A 233 -8.60 -0.53 13.73
CA SER A 233 -8.92 -0.98 12.39
C SER A 233 -8.17 -2.27 12.07
N ARG A 234 -8.89 -3.25 11.55
CA ARG A 234 -8.33 -4.50 11.00
C ARG A 234 -8.56 -4.51 9.50
N GLN A 235 -7.56 -4.98 8.76
CA GLN A 235 -7.68 -5.12 7.31
C GLN A 235 -7.06 -6.43 6.84
N ILE A 236 -7.54 -6.95 5.73
CA ILE A 236 -6.92 -8.05 5.02
C ILE A 236 -5.52 -7.59 4.57
N LYS A 237 -4.48 -8.28 5.00
CA LYS A 237 -3.09 -8.00 4.62
C LYS A 237 -2.70 -8.88 3.43
N ALA A 238 -1.71 -8.45 2.66
CA ALA A 238 -1.18 -9.24 1.54
C ALA A 238 -0.77 -10.66 1.96
N ARG A 239 -0.27 -10.85 3.18
CA ARG A 239 0.09 -12.15 3.76
C ARG A 239 -1.02 -13.20 3.68
N VAL A 240 -2.27 -12.78 3.73
CA VAL A 240 -3.44 -13.67 3.63
C VAL A 240 -3.47 -14.41 2.29
N PHE A 241 -2.92 -13.81 1.23
CA PHE A 241 -2.80 -14.42 -0.09
C PHE A 241 -1.39 -14.97 -0.35
N GLU A 242 -0.36 -14.29 0.14
CA GLU A 242 1.04 -14.69 -0.08
C GLU A 242 1.36 -16.03 0.56
N VAL A 243 0.89 -16.29 1.80
CA VAL A 243 1.17 -17.53 2.50
C VAL A 243 0.56 -18.73 1.78
N PRO A 244 -0.75 -18.77 1.48
CA PRO A 244 -1.31 -19.88 0.70
C PRO A 244 -0.74 -19.94 -0.72
N GLY A 245 -0.48 -18.80 -1.36
CA GLY A 245 0.17 -18.75 -2.67
C GLY A 245 1.53 -19.46 -2.67
N SER A 246 2.32 -19.26 -1.61
CA SER A 246 3.60 -19.94 -1.41
C SER A 246 3.48 -21.38 -0.88
N GLY A 247 2.28 -21.95 -0.80
CA GLY A 247 2.04 -23.30 -0.30
C GLY A 247 2.05 -23.43 1.23
N GLY A 248 1.99 -22.33 1.97
CA GLY A 248 1.94 -22.33 3.43
C GLY A 248 0.52 -22.40 4.00
N PHE A 249 0.38 -22.81 5.24
CA PHE A 249 -0.88 -22.74 5.99
C PHE A 249 -1.01 -21.38 6.69
N MET A 250 -2.07 -20.65 6.39
CA MET A 250 -2.35 -19.33 6.96
C MET A 250 -3.26 -19.39 8.17
N LEU A 251 -2.81 -18.91 9.32
CA LEU A 251 -3.63 -18.63 10.50
C LEU A 251 -3.63 -17.12 10.75
N THR A 252 -4.75 -16.46 10.43
CA THR A 252 -4.85 -14.99 10.41
C THR A 252 -5.86 -14.46 11.42
N GLU A 253 -5.61 -13.25 11.92
CA GLU A 253 -6.63 -12.51 12.67
C GLU A 253 -7.85 -12.25 11.76
N GLN A 254 -9.06 -12.38 12.31
CA GLN A 254 -10.31 -12.11 11.60
C GLN A 254 -10.31 -10.67 11.06
N ALA A 255 -10.72 -10.52 9.81
CA ALA A 255 -10.92 -9.24 9.15
C ALA A 255 -12.26 -9.27 8.40
N GLU A 256 -12.85 -8.10 8.21
CA GLU A 256 -14.10 -7.93 7.46
C GLU A 256 -13.93 -8.42 6.02
N ASP A 257 -14.93 -9.07 5.48
CA ASP A 257 -15.01 -9.58 4.10
C ASP A 257 -13.93 -10.64 3.73
N LEU A 258 -13.21 -11.20 4.69
CA LEU A 258 -12.16 -12.19 4.43
C LEU A 258 -12.73 -13.45 3.77
N ASP A 259 -13.89 -13.89 4.20
CA ASP A 259 -14.65 -15.04 3.72
C ASP A 259 -15.09 -14.94 2.25
N GLN A 260 -15.15 -13.72 1.69
CA GLN A 260 -15.40 -13.51 0.26
C GLN A 260 -14.20 -13.91 -0.62
N TYR A 261 -13.01 -13.99 -0.06
CA TYR A 261 -11.78 -14.35 -0.78
C TYR A 261 -11.30 -15.76 -0.47
N LEU A 262 -11.27 -16.11 0.81
CA LEU A 262 -10.78 -17.40 1.30
C LEU A 262 -11.67 -17.90 2.42
N ILE A 263 -12.10 -19.16 2.35
CA ILE A 263 -13.07 -19.75 3.27
C ILE A 263 -12.37 -20.21 4.56
N PRO A 264 -12.67 -19.60 5.73
CA PRO A 264 -12.14 -20.05 7.01
C PRO A 264 -12.49 -21.52 7.30
N GLY A 265 -11.54 -22.26 7.83
CA GLY A 265 -11.66 -23.69 8.12
C GLY A 265 -11.50 -24.61 6.91
N LYS A 266 -11.39 -24.05 5.67
CA LYS A 266 -11.22 -24.83 4.43
C LYS A 266 -10.01 -24.41 3.59
N GLU A 267 -9.77 -23.10 3.44
CA GLU A 267 -8.72 -22.54 2.58
C GLU A 267 -7.70 -21.73 3.38
N ILE A 268 -8.11 -21.24 4.53
CA ILE A 268 -7.29 -20.59 5.56
C ILE A 268 -7.90 -20.88 6.93
N GLU A 269 -7.23 -20.45 7.99
CA GLU A 269 -7.80 -20.47 9.34
C GLU A 269 -7.74 -19.08 9.98
N THR A 270 -8.70 -18.80 10.87
CA THR A 270 -8.83 -17.47 11.49
C THR A 270 -8.91 -17.56 13.02
N PHE A 271 -8.53 -16.47 13.70
CA PHE A 271 -8.71 -16.31 15.14
C PHE A 271 -9.22 -14.92 15.50
N ALA A 272 -9.96 -14.83 16.61
CA ALA A 272 -10.52 -13.57 17.12
C ALA A 272 -9.91 -13.17 18.48
N SER A 273 -9.31 -14.11 19.21
CA SER A 273 -8.73 -13.90 20.55
C SER A 273 -7.42 -14.66 20.71
N LEU A 274 -6.68 -14.33 21.77
CA LEU A 274 -5.42 -15.00 22.08
C LEU A 274 -5.66 -16.48 22.46
N ASP A 275 -6.72 -16.78 23.20
CA ASP A 275 -7.04 -18.15 23.58
C ASP A 275 -7.39 -19.01 22.37
N ALA A 276 -8.21 -18.46 21.45
CA ALA A 276 -8.50 -19.11 20.18
C ALA A 276 -7.23 -19.33 19.33
N LEU A 277 -6.33 -18.35 19.30
CA LEU A 277 -5.05 -18.47 18.59
C LEU A 277 -4.21 -19.60 19.16
N VAL A 278 -4.00 -19.65 20.48
CA VAL A 278 -3.22 -20.70 21.14
C VAL A 278 -3.83 -22.09 20.92
N SER A 279 -5.15 -22.21 21.09
CA SER A 279 -5.88 -23.46 20.85
C SER A 279 -5.72 -23.96 19.42
N LYS A 280 -5.87 -23.07 18.42
CA LYS A 280 -5.72 -23.43 16.99
C LYS A 280 -4.27 -23.78 16.63
N ILE A 281 -3.28 -23.07 17.19
CA ILE A 281 -1.87 -23.44 16.96
C ILE A 281 -1.62 -24.86 17.45
N ARG A 282 -2.00 -25.20 18.68
CA ARG A 282 -1.83 -26.56 19.22
C ARG A 282 -2.57 -27.58 18.39
N HIS A 283 -3.85 -27.31 18.06
CA HIS A 283 -4.66 -28.20 17.24
C HIS A 283 -4.00 -28.55 15.90
N TYR A 284 -3.48 -27.57 15.16
CA TYR A 284 -2.89 -27.84 13.83
C TYR A 284 -1.47 -28.40 13.90
N LEU A 285 -0.74 -28.20 15.00
CA LEU A 285 0.52 -28.90 15.25
C LEU A 285 0.28 -30.38 15.56
N ASP A 286 -0.83 -30.72 16.26
CA ASP A 286 -1.22 -32.09 16.62
C ASP A 286 -1.97 -32.82 15.48
N HIS A 287 -2.48 -32.09 14.48
CA HIS A 287 -3.27 -32.64 13.38
C HIS A 287 -2.70 -32.25 12.01
N PRO A 288 -1.50 -32.74 11.64
CA PRO A 288 -0.79 -32.32 10.43
C PRO A 288 -1.61 -32.54 9.14
N ARG A 289 -2.36 -33.64 9.04
CA ARG A 289 -3.19 -33.90 7.85
C ARG A 289 -4.25 -32.83 7.60
N LYS A 290 -4.95 -32.37 8.66
CA LYS A 290 -5.94 -31.28 8.54
C LYS A 290 -5.29 -29.96 8.12
N ARG A 291 -4.09 -29.69 8.64
CA ARG A 291 -3.29 -28.52 8.24
C ARG A 291 -2.95 -28.59 6.75
N ASP A 292 -2.54 -29.76 6.25
CA ASP A 292 -2.14 -29.98 4.86
C ASP A 292 -3.32 -29.85 3.90
N GLU A 293 -4.47 -30.37 4.25
CA GLU A 293 -5.73 -30.21 3.50
C GLU A 293 -6.08 -28.72 3.29
N ILE A 294 -6.02 -27.92 4.36
CA ILE A 294 -6.32 -26.47 4.28
C ILE A 294 -5.24 -25.73 3.47
N ALA A 295 -3.97 -26.06 3.66
CA ALA A 295 -2.88 -25.43 2.91
C ALA A 295 -2.99 -25.72 1.40
N ALA A 296 -3.32 -26.95 1.03
CA ALA A 296 -3.54 -27.35 -0.36
C ALA A 296 -4.75 -26.62 -0.99
N ALA A 297 -5.87 -26.58 -0.27
CA ALA A 297 -7.08 -25.90 -0.75
C ALA A 297 -6.85 -24.38 -0.90
N GLY A 298 -6.20 -23.76 0.09
CA GLY A 298 -5.83 -22.32 0.03
C GLY A 298 -4.89 -22.02 -1.12
N HIS A 299 -3.89 -22.87 -1.37
CA HIS A 299 -2.98 -22.72 -2.51
C HIS A 299 -3.72 -22.78 -3.85
N LEU A 300 -4.57 -23.79 -4.05
CA LEU A 300 -5.36 -23.91 -5.27
C LEU A 300 -6.26 -22.71 -5.52
N ARG A 301 -6.92 -22.22 -4.46
CA ARG A 301 -7.78 -21.03 -4.53
C ARG A 301 -7.00 -19.79 -4.93
N VAL A 302 -5.85 -19.52 -4.25
CA VAL A 302 -5.03 -18.35 -4.54
C VAL A 302 -4.45 -18.41 -5.95
N ARG A 303 -3.89 -19.54 -6.36
CA ARG A 303 -3.35 -19.74 -7.71
C ARG A 303 -4.41 -19.48 -8.79
N ARG A 304 -5.64 -19.92 -8.59
CA ARG A 304 -6.72 -19.78 -9.55
C ARG A 304 -7.27 -18.35 -9.63
N GLU A 305 -7.41 -17.64 -8.49
CA GLU A 305 -8.23 -16.42 -8.41
C GLU A 305 -7.54 -15.20 -7.81
N HIS A 306 -6.46 -15.39 -7.06
CA HIS A 306 -5.91 -14.32 -6.20
C HIS A 306 -4.43 -14.03 -6.46
N THR A 307 -4.05 -13.93 -7.75
CA THR A 307 -2.73 -13.41 -8.14
C THR A 307 -2.81 -11.95 -8.57
N TYR A 308 -1.69 -11.21 -8.54
CA TYR A 308 -1.63 -9.83 -9.01
C TYR A 308 -1.94 -9.72 -10.50
N GLU A 309 -1.61 -10.73 -11.29
CA GLU A 309 -1.99 -10.78 -12.71
C GLU A 309 -3.52 -10.76 -12.89
N LYS A 310 -4.27 -11.46 -12.04
CA LYS A 310 -5.74 -11.42 -12.06
C LYS A 310 -6.26 -10.04 -11.66
N ARG A 311 -5.67 -9.40 -10.63
CA ARG A 311 -6.07 -8.06 -10.19
C ARG A 311 -5.80 -7.01 -11.24
N PHE A 312 -4.58 -6.99 -11.78
CA PHE A 312 -4.19 -6.01 -12.81
C PHE A 312 -4.89 -6.28 -14.14
N GLY A 313 -5.15 -7.52 -14.53
CA GLY A 313 -5.92 -7.83 -15.72
C GLY A 313 -7.29 -7.14 -15.74
N VAL A 314 -8.01 -7.17 -14.62
CA VAL A 314 -9.30 -6.48 -14.48
C VAL A 314 -9.12 -4.95 -14.57
N LEU A 315 -8.16 -4.38 -13.82
CA LEU A 315 -7.94 -2.93 -13.81
C LEU A 315 -7.45 -2.40 -15.15
N MET A 316 -6.55 -3.13 -15.83
CA MET A 316 -6.03 -2.74 -17.14
C MET A 316 -7.10 -2.75 -18.23
N ASN A 317 -8.00 -3.75 -18.22
CA ASN A 317 -9.12 -3.81 -19.15
C ASN A 317 -10.09 -2.62 -18.95
N GLN A 318 -10.41 -2.27 -17.70
CA GLN A 318 -11.22 -1.09 -17.39
C GLN A 318 -10.50 0.20 -17.82
N ALA A 319 -9.20 0.30 -17.54
CA ALA A 319 -8.39 1.45 -17.89
C ALA A 319 -8.33 1.67 -19.42
N GLU A 320 -8.18 0.62 -20.20
CA GLU A 320 -8.14 0.71 -21.66
C GLU A 320 -9.46 1.28 -22.22
N THR A 321 -10.60 0.84 -21.71
CA THR A 321 -11.92 1.39 -22.08
C THR A 321 -12.00 2.89 -21.79
N LEU A 322 -11.57 3.31 -20.60
CA LEU A 322 -11.58 4.72 -20.20
C LEU A 322 -10.57 5.57 -21.00
N ARG A 323 -9.41 4.99 -21.32
CA ARG A 323 -8.41 5.62 -22.19
C ARG A 323 -8.97 5.93 -23.59
N GLN A 324 -9.64 4.97 -24.20
CA GLN A 324 -10.26 5.15 -25.52
C GLN A 324 -11.30 6.29 -25.52
N GLN A 325 -12.09 6.39 -24.45
CA GLN A 325 -13.04 7.49 -24.27
C GLN A 325 -12.35 8.85 -24.08
N ARG A 326 -11.19 8.86 -23.36
CA ARG A 326 -10.37 10.08 -23.19
C ARG A 326 -9.73 10.51 -24.49
N ALA A 327 -9.13 9.58 -25.26
CA ALA A 327 -8.52 9.88 -26.55
C ALA A 327 -9.48 10.57 -27.50
N ALA A 328 -10.73 10.09 -27.55
CA ALA A 328 -11.78 10.72 -28.36
C ALA A 328 -12.05 12.17 -27.91
N ARG A 329 -12.11 12.43 -26.62
CA ARG A 329 -12.30 13.79 -26.05
C ARG A 329 -11.12 14.72 -26.33
N LEU A 330 -9.89 14.25 -26.17
CA LEU A 330 -8.68 15.05 -26.42
C LEU A 330 -8.53 15.42 -27.90
N ARG A 331 -8.87 14.51 -28.83
CA ARG A 331 -8.89 14.81 -30.28
C ARG A 331 -9.92 15.89 -30.64
N ALA A 332 -11.07 15.89 -29.94
CA ALA A 332 -12.10 16.91 -30.16
C ALA A 332 -11.72 18.27 -29.56
N SER A 333 -10.85 18.31 -28.58
CA SER A 333 -10.48 19.51 -27.82
C SER A 333 -9.16 20.14 -28.29
N ALA A 334 -8.85 20.27 -29.53
CA ALA A 334 -7.65 20.82 -30.22
C ALA A 334 -6.82 21.92 -29.46
N THR A 335 -6.64 21.86 -28.16
CA THR A 335 -5.87 22.81 -27.36
C THR A 335 -4.45 22.29 -27.13
N SER A 336 -3.55 22.67 -28.04
CA SER A 336 -2.10 22.67 -27.81
C SER A 336 -1.78 23.70 -26.73
N THR A 337 -1.76 23.27 -25.47
CA THR A 337 -1.19 24.12 -24.41
C THR A 337 0.12 23.49 -23.98
N ASP A 338 1.17 24.26 -23.98
CA ASP A 338 2.48 23.84 -23.54
C ASP A 338 2.42 23.46 -22.05
N VAL A 339 2.74 22.19 -21.75
CA VAL A 339 2.63 21.61 -20.41
C VAL A 339 3.57 22.29 -19.42
N LEU A 340 4.78 22.60 -19.86
CA LEU A 340 5.81 23.18 -19.00
C LEU A 340 5.45 24.57 -18.48
N PRO A 341 4.98 25.54 -19.29
CA PRO A 341 4.50 26.81 -18.76
C PRO A 341 3.34 26.69 -17.79
N ALA A 342 2.39 25.79 -18.03
CA ALA A 342 1.29 25.54 -17.10
C ALA A 342 1.82 25.05 -15.75
N PHE A 343 2.75 24.10 -15.76
CA PHE A 343 3.39 23.61 -14.54
C PHE A 343 4.22 24.69 -13.83
N GLU A 344 4.99 25.52 -14.55
CA GLU A 344 5.80 26.59 -13.94
C GLU A 344 4.94 27.61 -13.19
N LYS A 345 3.74 27.89 -13.68
CA LYS A 345 2.76 28.73 -12.96
C LYS A 345 2.36 28.09 -11.62
N VAL A 346 2.12 26.78 -11.62
CA VAL A 346 1.82 26.01 -10.39
C VAL A 346 3.04 26.00 -9.45
N ALA A 347 4.23 25.72 -9.97
CA ALA A 347 5.48 25.65 -9.21
C ALA A 347 5.79 26.96 -8.45
N LYS A 348 5.47 28.13 -9.04
CA LYS A 348 5.61 29.42 -8.35
C LYS A 348 4.78 29.51 -7.08
N SER A 349 3.68 28.77 -6.97
CA SER A 349 2.85 28.75 -5.76
C SER A 349 3.46 27.93 -4.60
N HIS A 350 4.46 27.10 -4.88
CA HIS A 350 5.18 26.27 -3.90
C HIS A 350 6.31 27.02 -3.22
N HIS A 351 6.02 28.20 -2.67
CA HIS A 351 6.99 28.99 -1.94
C HIS A 351 6.76 28.95 -0.43
N VAL A 352 7.83 29.06 0.34
CA VAL A 352 7.76 29.07 1.82
C VAL A 352 7.73 30.53 2.30
N THR A 353 6.56 30.97 2.77
CA THR A 353 6.41 32.30 3.35
C THR A 353 7.08 32.41 4.73
N PRO A 354 7.42 33.63 5.22
CA PRO A 354 7.94 33.80 6.58
C PRO A 354 7.03 33.21 7.66
N ALA A 355 5.71 33.37 7.52
CA ALA A 355 4.73 32.77 8.43
C ALA A 355 4.80 31.24 8.47
N LEU A 356 4.98 30.59 7.33
CA LEU A 356 5.16 29.13 7.28
C LEU A 356 6.50 28.70 7.88
N ARG A 357 7.57 29.48 7.73
CA ARG A 357 8.84 29.19 8.40
C ARG A 357 8.69 29.26 9.92
N LEU A 358 7.99 30.30 10.43
CA LEU A 358 7.69 30.41 11.84
C LEU A 358 6.86 29.21 12.33
N LEU A 359 5.80 28.85 11.61
CA LEU A 359 4.98 27.67 11.95
C LEU A 359 5.81 26.39 12.00
N ARG A 360 6.76 26.19 11.05
CA ARG A 360 7.68 25.06 11.09
C ARG A 360 8.49 25.03 12.40
N TRP A 361 9.07 26.16 12.82
CA TRP A 361 9.86 26.22 14.04
C TRP A 361 9.00 25.98 15.30
N LEU A 362 7.80 26.55 15.34
CA LEU A 362 6.85 26.36 16.45
C LEU A 362 6.44 24.89 16.63
N LEU A 363 6.38 24.12 15.54
CA LEU A 363 6.09 22.68 15.58
C LEU A 363 7.35 21.85 15.82
N LEU A 364 8.46 22.21 15.19
CA LEU A 364 9.67 21.40 15.18
C LEU A 364 10.35 21.34 16.53
N LEU A 365 10.51 22.49 17.21
CA LEU A 365 11.24 22.57 18.48
C LEU A 365 10.58 21.73 19.59
N PRO A 366 9.28 21.83 19.88
CA PRO A 366 8.63 20.98 20.87
C PRO A 366 8.71 19.49 20.50
N CYS A 367 8.53 19.16 19.21
CA CYS A 367 8.64 17.79 18.77
C CYS A 367 10.05 17.21 18.94
N ILE A 368 11.09 18.00 18.70
CA ILE A 368 12.47 17.57 18.96
C ILE A 368 12.72 17.38 20.46
N ALA A 369 12.19 18.28 21.31
CA ALA A 369 12.32 18.18 22.77
C ALA A 369 11.67 16.88 23.29
N VAL A 370 10.49 16.48 22.76
CA VAL A 370 9.76 15.30 23.22
C VAL A 370 10.29 14.00 22.61
N TRP A 371 10.54 13.98 21.28
CA TRP A 371 10.88 12.75 20.54
C TRP A 371 12.32 12.68 20.04
N GLY A 372 13.15 13.67 20.38
CA GLY A 372 14.55 13.75 19.96
C GLY A 372 14.75 14.16 18.51
N ARG A 373 16.02 14.42 18.14
CA ARG A 373 16.40 14.94 16.81
C ARG A 373 16.05 14.03 15.64
N GLN A 374 15.99 12.71 15.84
CA GLN A 374 15.71 11.76 14.76
C GLN A 374 14.20 11.59 14.50
N ARG A 375 13.36 11.62 15.55
CA ARG A 375 11.91 11.38 15.44
C ARG A 375 11.10 12.69 15.43
N GLY A 376 11.60 13.74 16.06
CA GLY A 376 10.92 15.03 16.18
C GLY A 376 10.47 15.64 14.85
N PRO A 377 11.32 15.70 13.80
CA PRO A 377 10.91 16.24 12.51
C PRO A 377 9.76 15.48 11.86
N ARG A 378 9.74 14.14 11.99
CA ARG A 378 8.64 13.31 11.50
C ARG A 378 7.36 13.52 12.30
N ALA A 379 7.46 13.69 13.62
CA ALA A 379 6.32 14.03 14.47
C ALA A 379 5.74 15.40 14.10
N ALA A 380 6.57 16.42 13.94
CA ALA A 380 6.16 17.76 13.52
C ALA A 380 5.45 17.73 12.14
N ARG A 381 6.03 17.02 11.16
CA ARG A 381 5.39 16.78 9.85
C ARG A 381 4.01 16.16 10.01
N ARG A 382 3.88 15.11 10.84
CA ARG A 382 2.61 14.41 11.05
C ARG A 382 1.56 15.30 11.69
N ILE A 383 1.92 16.08 12.70
CA ILE A 383 1.01 17.04 13.32
C ILE A 383 0.54 18.07 12.30
N LEU A 384 1.47 18.65 11.52
CA LEU A 384 1.11 19.61 10.48
C LEU A 384 0.21 18.99 9.40
N PHE A 385 0.48 17.75 9.00
CA PHE A 385 -0.37 17.03 8.06
C PHE A 385 -1.79 16.84 8.60
N GLU A 386 -1.91 16.43 9.88
CA GLU A 386 -3.21 16.24 10.54
C GLU A 386 -4.02 17.54 10.62
N LEU A 387 -3.36 18.66 10.89
CA LEU A 387 -3.98 19.99 10.87
C LEU A 387 -4.36 20.41 9.43
N SER A 388 -3.43 20.20 8.48
CA SER A 388 -3.60 20.67 7.10
C SER A 388 -4.82 20.02 6.42
N TRP A 389 -4.95 18.70 6.46
CA TRP A 389 -6.08 18.05 5.78
C TRP A 389 -7.44 18.37 6.43
N ARG A 390 -7.48 18.63 7.76
CA ARG A 390 -8.72 19.01 8.45
C ARG A 390 -9.15 20.44 8.13
N LEU A 391 -8.19 21.35 7.97
CA LEU A 391 -8.46 22.78 7.77
C LEU A 391 -8.50 23.17 6.28
N ALA A 392 -7.66 22.55 5.45
CA ALA A 392 -7.47 22.91 4.06
C ALA A 392 -7.93 21.80 3.07
N GLY A 393 -8.37 20.64 3.57
CA GLY A 393 -8.91 19.57 2.73
C GLY A 393 -7.97 19.17 1.58
N ALA A 394 -8.49 19.16 0.35
CA ALA A 394 -7.75 18.80 -0.87
C ALA A 394 -6.53 19.70 -1.13
N THR A 395 -6.53 20.95 -0.68
CA THR A 395 -5.37 21.86 -0.83
C THR A 395 -4.11 21.31 -0.18
N THR A 396 -4.22 20.42 0.81
CA THR A 396 -3.09 19.73 1.44
C THR A 396 -2.24 18.98 0.43
N TYR A 397 -2.86 18.48 -0.64
CA TYR A 397 -2.25 17.66 -1.71
C TYR A 397 -1.87 18.46 -2.96
N SER A 398 -1.96 19.77 -2.88
CA SER A 398 -1.61 20.70 -3.95
C SER A 398 -0.20 21.25 -3.77
N ALA A 399 0.30 21.98 -4.77
CA ALA A 399 1.52 22.76 -4.66
C ALA A 399 1.51 23.75 -3.48
N ARG A 400 0.33 24.18 -3.02
CA ARG A 400 0.13 25.07 -1.88
C ARG A 400 0.04 24.35 -0.54
N GLY A 401 0.07 23.02 -0.51
CA GLY A 401 -0.03 22.20 0.70
C GLY A 401 1.06 22.52 1.73
N TRP A 402 0.68 22.82 2.97
CA TRP A 402 1.62 23.20 4.03
C TRP A 402 2.67 22.12 4.33
N PRO A 403 2.28 20.82 4.47
CA PRO A 403 3.26 19.78 4.78
C PRO A 403 4.31 19.63 3.67
N GLY A 404 3.89 19.66 2.40
CA GLY A 404 4.80 19.52 1.26
C GLY A 404 5.79 20.67 1.16
N ARG A 405 5.37 21.91 1.46
CA ARG A 405 6.26 23.07 1.43
C ARG A 405 7.30 23.07 2.55
N LEU A 406 7.01 22.44 3.69
CA LEU A 406 7.86 22.54 4.89
C LEU A 406 8.67 21.29 5.19
N PHE A 407 8.22 20.10 4.76
CA PHE A 407 8.78 18.83 5.21
C PHE A 407 9.03 17.85 4.06
N PHE A 408 9.74 18.28 3.01
CA PHE A 408 10.06 17.41 1.87
C PHE A 408 10.88 16.18 2.26
N ARG A 409 11.94 16.36 3.06
CA ARG A 409 12.84 15.26 3.43
C ARG A 409 12.24 14.29 4.46
N GLU A 410 11.29 14.74 5.21
CA GLU A 410 10.58 13.97 6.24
C GLU A 410 9.31 13.26 5.71
N SER A 411 8.98 13.51 4.44
CA SER A 411 7.77 13.00 3.77
C SER A 411 7.96 11.61 3.22
#